data_e4062cbf725fb83354e85aba54a12231
#
_entry.id   e4062cbf725fb83354e85aba54a12231
#
_cell.length_a   1.000
_cell.length_b   1.000
_cell.length_c   1.000
_cell.angle_alpha   90.00
_cell.angle_beta   90.00
_cell.angle_gamma   90.00
#
_symmetry.space_group_name_H-M   'P 1'
#
loop_
_entity.id
_entity.type
_entity.pdbx_description
1 polymer ?
#
loop_
_entity_poly.entity_id
_entity_poly.type
_entity_poly.pdbx_seq_one_letter_code
_entity_poly.pdbx_strand_id
1 'polypeptide(L)'
;LDLSGEGLHLRGYRDRTGLAPIKENLAAAIVMRSGWVPGTPMLDPMCGSGTLLIEAAMWATDRAPGLHRGHWGFSGWAQHDDAIWQEVKADAQTRARAGLAAYESRFYGSDTDRRVVDIARSNARRAGIGELITFEQKDVAQLTNPLPKGPYGTVISNPPYGERLE
;
A
#
# COMPACT_ATOMS: atom_id res chain seq x y z
N LEU A 1 -6.53 7.66 25.48
CA LEU A 1 -7.85 7.61 24.84
C LEU A 1 -7.67 7.18 23.40
N ASP A 2 -8.23 6.03 23.00
CA ASP A 2 -8.21 5.55 21.61
C ASP A 2 -9.52 5.94 20.93
N LEU A 3 -9.43 6.79 19.92
CA LEU A 3 -10.57 7.29 19.15
C LEU A 3 -10.75 6.55 17.83
N SER A 4 -9.80 5.69 17.46
CA SER A 4 -9.82 5.01 16.17
C SER A 4 -10.70 3.76 16.17
N GLY A 5 -10.92 3.11 17.32
CA GLY A 5 -11.56 1.81 17.45
C GLY A 5 -10.61 0.68 17.08
N GLU A 6 -10.80 0.02 15.93
CA GLU A 6 -9.84 -0.98 15.45
C GLU A 6 -8.47 -0.36 15.15
N GLY A 7 -7.40 -1.16 15.29
CA GLY A 7 -6.04 -0.71 15.06
C GLY A 7 -5.85 -0.03 13.70
N LEU A 8 -5.14 1.10 13.66
CA LEU A 8 -4.94 1.89 12.44
C LEU A 8 -4.16 1.18 11.32
N HIS A 9 -3.47 0.09 11.64
CA HIS A 9 -2.82 -0.76 10.63
C HIS A 9 -3.83 -1.55 9.79
N LEU A 10 -5.07 -1.73 10.26
CA LEU A 10 -6.12 -2.39 9.50
C LEU A 10 -6.72 -1.41 8.49
N ARG A 11 -6.11 -1.34 7.29
CA ARG A 11 -6.55 -0.44 6.20
C ARG A 11 -7.81 -0.93 5.49
N GLY A 12 -8.15 -2.21 5.61
CA GLY A 12 -9.32 -2.82 4.95
C GLY A 12 -9.06 -3.40 3.56
N TYR A 13 -7.90 -3.18 2.95
CA TYR A 13 -7.58 -3.74 1.63
C TYR A 13 -7.02 -5.17 1.70
N ARG A 14 -6.50 -5.60 2.84
CA ARG A 14 -5.86 -6.90 2.99
C ARG A 14 -6.87 -7.99 3.31
N ASP A 15 -6.75 -9.14 2.66
CA ASP A 15 -7.40 -10.36 3.12
C ASP A 15 -6.67 -10.92 4.35
N ARG A 16 -7.43 -11.35 5.36
CA ARG A 16 -6.86 -11.83 6.63
C ARG A 16 -6.22 -13.24 6.53
N THR A 17 -6.29 -13.87 5.38
CA THR A 17 -5.76 -15.20 5.12
C THR A 17 -4.36 -15.14 4.56
N GLY A 18 -3.33 -15.18 5.42
CA GLY A 18 -1.93 -15.27 4.97
C GLY A 18 -0.92 -15.23 6.11
N LEU A 19 0.27 -15.79 5.86
CA LEU A 19 1.47 -15.70 6.71
C LEU A 19 1.73 -14.24 7.09
N ALA A 20 2.09 -13.98 8.33
CA ALA A 20 2.23 -12.66 8.97
C ALA A 20 3.05 -11.63 8.14
N PRO A 21 2.40 -10.83 7.29
CA PRO A 21 3.08 -9.81 6.52
C PRO A 21 3.40 -8.62 7.41
N ILE A 22 4.30 -7.74 6.93
CA ILE A 22 4.57 -6.46 7.58
C ILE A 22 3.26 -5.69 7.82
N LYS A 23 3.09 -5.08 8.99
CA LYS A 23 1.92 -4.25 9.28
C LYS A 23 1.90 -3.03 8.37
N GLU A 24 0.72 -2.63 7.92
CA GLU A 24 0.53 -1.55 6.95
C GLU A 24 1.09 -0.21 7.45
N ASN A 25 0.86 0.13 8.70
CA ASN A 25 1.40 1.36 9.30
C ASN A 25 2.94 1.33 9.40
N LEU A 26 3.55 0.16 9.64
CA LEU A 26 5.00 0.02 9.63
C LEU A 26 5.55 0.15 8.20
N ALA A 27 4.89 -0.47 7.23
CA ALA A 27 5.26 -0.33 5.81
C ALA A 27 5.21 1.14 5.36
N ALA A 28 4.14 1.87 5.71
CA ALA A 28 4.02 3.30 5.44
C ALA A 28 5.18 4.09 6.08
N ALA A 29 5.51 3.81 7.34
CA ALA A 29 6.62 4.48 8.03
C ALA A 29 7.98 4.21 7.36
N ILE A 30 8.22 2.96 6.92
CA ILE A 30 9.45 2.59 6.20
C ILE A 30 9.53 3.34 4.87
N VAL A 31 8.44 3.38 4.10
CA VAL A 31 8.39 4.13 2.83
C VAL A 31 8.68 5.61 3.05
N MET A 32 8.04 6.25 4.03
CA MET A 32 8.28 7.67 4.35
C MET A 32 9.71 7.95 4.80
N ARG A 33 10.39 6.98 5.41
CA ARG A 33 11.77 7.11 5.90
C ARG A 33 12.82 6.66 4.89
N SER A 34 12.42 6.00 3.78
CA SER A 34 13.35 5.47 2.77
C SER A 34 14.06 6.54 1.93
N GLY A 35 13.60 7.78 1.99
CA GLY A 35 14.05 8.84 1.10
C GLY A 35 13.44 8.78 -0.30
N TRP A 36 12.52 7.84 -0.55
CA TRP A 36 11.79 7.82 -1.81
C TRP A 36 10.93 9.09 -2.00
N VAL A 37 10.92 9.59 -3.21
CA VAL A 37 10.13 10.78 -3.58
C VAL A 37 8.97 10.36 -4.46
N PRO A 38 7.70 10.72 -4.11
CA PRO A 38 6.54 10.51 -4.97
C PRO A 38 6.79 11.06 -6.39
N GLY A 39 6.38 10.28 -7.40
CA GLY A 39 6.67 10.60 -8.80
C GLY A 39 7.89 9.86 -9.37
N THR A 40 8.71 9.23 -8.53
CA THR A 40 9.80 8.37 -8.99
C THR A 40 9.40 6.87 -8.90
N PRO A 41 9.95 6.01 -9.77
CA PRO A 41 9.67 4.58 -9.73
C PRO A 41 10.14 3.91 -8.43
N MET A 42 9.41 2.86 -8.01
CA MET A 42 9.81 2.03 -6.87
C MET A 42 9.73 0.54 -7.24
N LEU A 43 10.69 -0.23 -6.76
CA LEU A 43 10.78 -1.67 -6.95
C LEU A 43 10.88 -2.40 -5.62
N ASP A 44 10.07 -3.43 -5.44
CA ASP A 44 10.21 -4.43 -4.37
C ASP A 44 10.41 -5.82 -4.98
N PRO A 45 11.66 -6.34 -4.99
CA PRO A 45 11.98 -7.60 -5.64
C PRO A 45 11.58 -8.87 -4.85
N MET A 46 11.08 -8.71 -3.63
CA MET A 46 10.55 -9.77 -2.76
C MET A 46 9.28 -9.27 -2.07
N CYS A 47 8.30 -8.86 -2.89
CA CYS A 47 7.19 -8.00 -2.47
C CYS A 47 6.19 -8.68 -1.53
N GLY A 48 6.19 -9.99 -1.43
CA GLY A 48 5.20 -10.70 -0.65
C GLY A 48 3.79 -10.29 -1.07
N SER A 49 2.95 -9.96 -0.11
CA SER A 49 1.57 -9.48 -0.35
C SER A 49 1.46 -8.04 -0.88
N GLY A 50 2.59 -7.41 -1.25
CA GLY A 50 2.66 -6.10 -1.89
C GLY A 50 2.56 -4.91 -0.94
N THR A 51 2.65 -5.09 0.37
CA THR A 51 2.30 -4.05 1.35
C THR A 51 3.13 -2.78 1.21
N LEU A 52 4.46 -2.87 1.01
CA LEU A 52 5.33 -1.69 0.85
C LEU A 52 4.92 -0.86 -0.36
N LEU A 53 4.69 -1.51 -1.51
CA LEU A 53 4.30 -0.82 -2.74
C LEU A 53 2.89 -0.25 -2.66
N ILE A 54 1.97 -0.95 -1.99
CA ILE A 54 0.59 -0.48 -1.81
C ILE A 54 0.58 0.79 -0.95
N GLU A 55 1.27 0.80 0.19
CA GLU A 55 1.35 1.98 1.06
C GLU A 55 2.06 3.16 0.34
N ALA A 56 3.10 2.87 -0.46
CA ALA A 56 3.77 3.89 -1.27
C ALA A 56 2.82 4.49 -2.31
N ALA A 57 2.06 3.66 -3.04
CA ALA A 57 1.12 4.13 -4.04
C ALA A 57 -0.06 4.90 -3.44
N MET A 58 -0.56 4.46 -2.27
CA MET A 58 -1.60 5.20 -1.54
C MET A 58 -1.10 6.58 -1.10
N TRP A 59 0.12 6.67 -0.58
CA TRP A 59 0.73 7.95 -0.21
C TRP A 59 0.94 8.85 -1.41
N ALA A 60 1.49 8.31 -2.51
CA ALA A 60 1.74 9.06 -3.74
C ALA A 60 0.48 9.64 -4.39
N THR A 61 -0.65 8.96 -4.22
CA THR A 61 -1.95 9.37 -4.78
C THR A 61 -2.85 10.11 -3.80
N ASP A 62 -2.28 10.59 -2.69
CA ASP A 62 -3.02 11.28 -1.63
C ASP A 62 -4.26 10.51 -1.14
N ARG A 63 -4.15 9.18 -1.10
CA ARG A 63 -5.23 8.30 -0.68
C ARG A 63 -5.19 8.08 0.82
N ALA A 64 -6.17 8.61 1.53
CA ALA A 64 -6.25 8.47 2.97
C ALA A 64 -6.37 6.99 3.38
N PRO A 65 -5.54 6.50 4.33
CA PRO A 65 -5.50 5.10 4.73
C PRO A 65 -6.80 4.59 5.37
N GLY A 66 -7.65 5.50 5.83
CA GLY A 66 -8.93 5.18 6.45
C GLY A 66 -10.12 5.06 5.51
N LEU A 67 -9.96 5.30 4.19
CA LEU A 67 -11.07 5.35 3.24
C LEU A 67 -11.90 4.07 3.14
N HIS A 68 -11.29 2.91 3.42
CA HIS A 68 -11.95 1.61 3.38
C HIS A 68 -12.51 1.16 4.73
N ARG A 69 -12.36 1.97 5.78
CA ARG A 69 -12.89 1.61 7.12
C ARG A 69 -14.38 1.89 7.18
N GLY A 70 -15.15 0.88 7.59
CA GLY A 70 -16.59 1.02 7.75
C GLY A 70 -17.02 1.65 9.09
N HIS A 71 -16.15 1.57 10.11
CA HIS A 71 -16.46 2.04 11.46
C HIS A 71 -15.25 2.72 12.11
N TRP A 72 -15.53 3.75 12.90
CA TRP A 72 -14.56 4.48 13.70
C TRP A 72 -15.02 4.56 15.16
N GLY A 73 -14.11 4.49 16.11
CA GLY A 73 -14.44 4.51 17.53
C GLY A 73 -15.21 5.77 17.95
N PHE A 74 -14.93 6.91 17.30
CA PHE A 74 -15.63 8.17 17.57
C PHE A 74 -17.05 8.26 16.98
N SER A 75 -17.46 7.34 16.08
CA SER A 75 -18.79 7.40 15.44
C SER A 75 -19.94 7.22 16.43
N GLY A 76 -19.69 6.65 17.62
CA GLY A 76 -20.69 6.51 18.69
C GLY A 76 -20.66 7.62 19.75
N TRP A 77 -19.88 8.68 19.57
CA TRP A 77 -19.78 9.74 20.56
C TRP A 77 -20.95 10.69 20.48
N ALA A 78 -21.36 11.23 21.64
CA ALA A 78 -22.46 12.20 21.73
C ALA A 78 -22.18 13.49 20.95
N GLN A 79 -20.91 13.86 20.77
CA GLN A 79 -20.47 15.04 20.01
C GLN A 79 -20.14 14.71 18.55
N HIS A 80 -20.38 13.49 18.10
CA HIS A 80 -20.13 13.14 16.70
C HIS A 80 -21.12 13.86 15.78
N ASP A 81 -20.60 14.54 14.78
CA ASP A 81 -21.38 15.17 13.71
C ASP A 81 -21.19 14.37 12.43
N ASP A 82 -22.21 13.61 12.05
CA ASP A 82 -22.16 12.78 10.86
C ASP A 82 -22.07 13.61 9.57
N ALA A 83 -22.67 14.79 9.52
CA ALA A 83 -22.60 15.67 8.34
C ALA A 83 -21.16 16.12 8.08
N ILE A 84 -20.48 16.61 9.10
CA ILE A 84 -19.06 16.97 9.01
C ILE A 84 -18.20 15.74 8.61
N TRP A 85 -18.50 14.59 9.20
CA TRP A 85 -17.77 13.37 8.87
C TRP A 85 -17.94 12.96 7.41
N GLN A 86 -19.14 13.05 6.84
CA GLN A 86 -19.39 12.77 5.43
C GLN A 86 -18.66 13.77 4.50
N GLU A 87 -18.60 15.06 4.88
CA GLU A 87 -17.81 16.06 4.14
C GLU A 87 -16.32 15.69 4.11
N VAL A 88 -15.73 15.33 5.25
CA VAL A 88 -14.33 14.90 5.34
C VAL A 88 -14.07 13.67 4.49
N LYS A 89 -14.98 12.69 4.49
CA LYS A 89 -14.87 11.51 3.63
C LYS A 89 -14.97 11.84 2.15
N ALA A 90 -15.89 12.72 1.77
CA ALA A 90 -16.08 13.13 0.39
C ALA A 90 -14.85 13.89 -0.15
N ASP A 91 -14.25 14.78 0.68
CA ASP A 91 -12.99 15.44 0.36
C ASP A 91 -11.86 14.43 0.15
N ALA A 92 -11.66 13.51 1.09
CA ALA A 92 -10.64 12.47 0.98
C ALA A 92 -10.81 11.57 -0.26
N GLN A 93 -12.06 11.24 -0.62
CA GLN A 93 -12.35 10.49 -1.85
C GLN A 93 -12.04 11.29 -3.11
N THR A 94 -12.31 12.59 -3.10
CA THR A 94 -12.03 13.48 -4.22
C THR A 94 -10.54 13.63 -4.44
N ARG A 95 -9.77 13.84 -3.37
CA ARG A 95 -8.31 13.90 -3.40
C ARG A 95 -7.69 12.59 -3.91
N ALA A 96 -8.16 11.44 -3.42
CA ALA A 96 -7.68 10.14 -3.87
C ALA A 96 -7.94 9.91 -5.37
N ARG A 97 -9.10 10.33 -5.90
CA ARG A 97 -9.41 10.24 -7.33
C ARG A 97 -8.53 11.16 -8.17
N ALA A 98 -8.37 12.40 -7.73
CA ALA A 98 -7.50 13.38 -8.40
C ALA A 98 -6.03 12.93 -8.40
N GLY A 99 -5.53 12.44 -7.24
CA GLY A 99 -4.18 11.92 -7.11
C GLY A 99 -3.93 10.71 -8.02
N LEU A 100 -4.88 9.77 -8.08
CA LEU A 100 -4.76 8.60 -8.97
C LEU A 100 -4.74 9.02 -10.45
N ALA A 101 -5.59 9.94 -10.85
CA ALA A 101 -5.67 10.40 -12.24
C ALA A 101 -4.42 11.19 -12.69
N ALA A 102 -3.78 11.88 -11.76
CA ALA A 102 -2.59 12.69 -12.04
C ALA A 102 -1.27 11.92 -11.92
N TYR A 103 -1.28 10.70 -11.38
CA TYR A 103 -0.05 9.97 -11.09
C TYR A 103 0.45 9.15 -12.27
N GLU A 104 1.62 9.49 -12.79
CA GLU A 104 2.19 8.88 -14.00
C GLU A 104 3.25 7.81 -13.74
N SER A 105 3.87 7.83 -12.57
CA SER A 105 4.94 6.88 -12.24
C SER A 105 4.41 5.47 -12.00
N ARG A 106 5.30 4.50 -11.89
CA ARG A 106 4.96 3.08 -11.75
C ARG A 106 5.70 2.44 -10.59
N PHE A 107 5.03 1.45 -10.03
CA PHE A 107 5.57 0.58 -8.99
C PHE A 107 5.72 -0.83 -9.55
N TYR A 108 6.79 -1.52 -9.15
CA TYR A 108 7.08 -2.87 -9.61
C TYR A 108 7.34 -3.78 -8.42
N GLY A 109 6.65 -4.90 -8.37
CA GLY A 109 6.83 -5.93 -7.35
C GLY A 109 7.06 -7.29 -7.97
N SER A 110 7.96 -8.07 -7.39
CA SER A 110 8.13 -9.48 -7.76
C SER A 110 8.27 -10.36 -6.54
N ASP A 111 7.90 -11.62 -6.69
CA ASP A 111 8.10 -12.67 -5.71
C ASP A 111 8.20 -14.01 -6.43
N THR A 112 8.86 -15.00 -5.83
CA THR A 112 8.97 -16.36 -6.37
C THR A 112 7.66 -17.13 -6.24
N ASP A 113 6.86 -16.85 -5.22
CA ASP A 113 5.58 -17.52 -4.97
C ASP A 113 4.43 -16.82 -5.74
N ARG A 114 3.92 -17.53 -6.77
CA ARG A 114 2.78 -17.06 -7.57
C ARG A 114 1.54 -16.74 -6.72
N ARG A 115 1.28 -17.53 -5.67
CA ARG A 115 0.09 -17.32 -4.81
C ARG A 115 0.18 -15.98 -4.11
N VAL A 116 1.37 -15.64 -3.62
CA VAL A 116 1.63 -14.37 -2.93
C VAL A 116 1.51 -13.20 -3.91
N VAL A 117 2.00 -13.34 -5.13
CA VAL A 117 1.82 -12.35 -6.20
C VAL A 117 0.34 -12.11 -6.53
N ASP A 118 -0.47 -13.18 -6.59
CA ASP A 118 -1.91 -13.05 -6.85
C ASP A 118 -2.63 -12.37 -5.67
N ILE A 119 -2.20 -12.61 -4.42
CA ILE A 119 -2.67 -11.87 -3.24
C ILE A 119 -2.27 -10.40 -3.35
N ALA A 120 -1.03 -10.07 -3.73
CA ALA A 120 -0.57 -8.69 -3.91
C ALA A 120 -1.43 -7.93 -4.93
N ARG A 121 -1.72 -8.55 -6.07
CA ARG A 121 -2.63 -7.99 -7.09
C ARG A 121 -4.04 -7.74 -6.55
N SER A 122 -4.58 -8.69 -5.78
CA SER A 122 -5.88 -8.56 -5.15
C SER A 122 -5.92 -7.41 -4.15
N ASN A 123 -4.91 -7.32 -3.27
CA ASN A 123 -4.77 -6.27 -2.28
C ASN A 123 -4.68 -4.88 -2.94
N ALA A 124 -3.85 -4.73 -3.99
CA ALA A 124 -3.70 -3.48 -4.72
C ALA A 124 -5.01 -3.03 -5.38
N ARG A 125 -5.76 -3.97 -5.97
CA ARG A 125 -7.09 -3.68 -6.53
C ARG A 125 -8.07 -3.21 -5.45
N ARG A 126 -8.11 -3.89 -4.30
CA ARG A 126 -8.96 -3.47 -3.17
C ARG A 126 -8.55 -2.12 -2.61
N ALA A 127 -7.25 -1.83 -2.56
CA ALA A 127 -6.75 -0.51 -2.18
C ALA A 127 -7.09 0.58 -3.22
N GLY A 128 -7.60 0.21 -4.41
CA GLY A 128 -7.97 1.15 -5.47
C GLY A 128 -6.79 1.80 -6.17
N ILE A 129 -5.62 1.11 -6.18
CA ILE A 129 -4.38 1.60 -6.83
C ILE A 129 -3.72 0.51 -7.70
N GLY A 130 -4.48 -0.54 -8.05
CA GLY A 130 -3.95 -1.69 -8.79
C GLY A 130 -3.38 -1.36 -10.17
N GLU A 131 -3.84 -0.29 -10.80
CA GLU A 131 -3.36 0.17 -12.11
C GLU A 131 -1.95 0.76 -12.06
N LEU A 132 -1.49 1.19 -10.89
CA LEU A 132 -0.17 1.79 -10.71
C LEU A 132 0.93 0.75 -10.44
N ILE A 133 0.57 -0.48 -10.07
CA ILE A 133 1.53 -1.49 -9.62
C ILE A 133 1.52 -2.69 -10.55
N THR A 134 2.68 -2.98 -11.13
CA THR A 134 2.92 -4.24 -11.87
C THR A 134 3.50 -5.27 -10.91
N PHE A 135 2.81 -6.42 -10.79
CA PHE A 135 3.32 -7.56 -10.00
C PHE A 135 3.63 -8.74 -10.92
N GLU A 136 4.82 -9.32 -10.76
CA GLU A 136 5.28 -10.47 -11.55
C GLU A 136 5.75 -11.60 -10.64
N GLN A 137 5.50 -12.85 -11.06
CA GLN A 137 6.19 -13.98 -10.46
C GLN A 137 7.59 -14.03 -11.05
N LYS A 138 8.61 -13.78 -10.23
CA LYS A 138 10.00 -13.74 -10.69
C LYS A 138 10.97 -13.92 -9.54
N ASP A 139 12.03 -14.70 -9.77
CA ASP A 139 13.14 -14.81 -8.85
C ASP A 139 14.00 -13.54 -8.91
N VAL A 140 14.44 -13.05 -7.76
CA VAL A 140 15.34 -11.88 -7.67
C VAL A 140 16.64 -12.10 -8.44
N ALA A 141 17.15 -13.33 -8.51
CA ALA A 141 18.35 -13.67 -9.27
C ALA A 141 18.15 -13.53 -10.80
N GLN A 142 16.91 -13.55 -11.27
CA GLN A 142 16.54 -13.39 -12.68
C GLN A 142 15.97 -12.00 -12.98
N LEU A 143 15.98 -11.11 -11.99
CA LEU A 143 15.39 -9.79 -12.13
C LEU A 143 16.20 -8.96 -13.14
N THR A 144 15.55 -8.59 -14.22
CA THR A 144 16.04 -7.54 -15.12
C THR A 144 15.46 -6.21 -14.63
N ASN A 145 16.19 -5.11 -14.80
CA ASN A 145 15.71 -3.81 -14.38
C ASN A 145 14.37 -3.48 -15.07
N PRO A 146 13.24 -3.49 -14.35
CA PRO A 146 11.92 -3.17 -14.91
C PRO A 146 11.69 -1.66 -15.01
N LEU A 147 12.59 -0.87 -14.42
CA LEU A 147 12.44 0.58 -14.36
C LEU A 147 12.73 1.19 -15.74
N PRO A 148 11.94 2.17 -16.17
CA PRO A 148 12.19 2.86 -17.43
C PRO A 148 13.59 3.50 -17.41
N LYS A 149 14.21 3.63 -18.58
CA LYS A 149 15.42 4.42 -18.73
C LYS A 149 15.07 5.88 -18.37
N GLY A 150 15.60 6.36 -17.28
CA GLY A 150 15.25 7.68 -16.78
C GLY A 150 15.80 7.96 -15.39
N PRO A 151 15.15 8.84 -14.64
CA PRO A 151 15.59 9.19 -13.30
C PRO A 151 15.65 7.97 -12.38
N TYR A 152 16.54 8.03 -11.41
CA TYR A 152 16.78 6.95 -10.46
C TYR A 152 15.48 6.54 -9.76
N GLY A 153 15.26 5.22 -9.62
CA GLY A 153 14.20 4.65 -8.80
C GLY A 153 14.71 4.24 -7.43
N THR A 154 13.79 3.85 -6.56
CA THR A 154 14.09 3.32 -5.23
C THR A 154 13.82 1.81 -5.21
N VAL A 155 14.76 1.05 -4.70
CA VAL A 155 14.54 -0.36 -4.35
C VAL A 155 14.27 -0.44 -2.85
N ILE A 156 13.17 -1.05 -2.48
CA ILE A 156 12.76 -1.27 -1.10
C ILE A 156 12.30 -2.72 -0.95
N SER A 157 12.68 -3.40 0.12
CA SER A 157 12.23 -4.78 0.33
C SER A 157 12.22 -5.16 1.80
N ASN A 158 11.37 -6.12 2.15
CA ASN A 158 11.40 -6.84 3.41
C ASN A 158 11.70 -8.31 3.12
N PRO A 159 12.98 -8.68 2.96
CA PRO A 159 13.38 -10.02 2.57
C PRO A 159 13.02 -11.05 3.66
N PRO A 160 12.90 -12.34 3.31
CA PRO A 160 12.73 -13.41 4.29
C PRO A 160 13.95 -13.47 5.21
N TYR A 161 13.72 -13.76 6.49
CA TYR A 161 14.75 -13.89 7.51
C TYR A 161 14.40 -15.02 8.49
N GLY A 162 15.44 -15.57 9.18
CA GLY A 162 15.28 -16.67 10.12
C GLY A 162 14.84 -17.97 9.44
N GLU A 163 13.97 -18.73 10.09
CA GLU A 163 13.48 -20.05 9.65
C GLU A 163 12.73 -20.05 8.30
N ARG A 164 12.56 -18.90 7.67
CA ARG A 164 11.92 -18.79 6.34
C ARG A 164 12.88 -19.01 5.16
N LEU A 165 14.13 -19.34 5.45
CA LEU A 165 15.18 -19.58 4.43
C LEU A 165 15.42 -21.08 4.18
N GLU A 166 14.60 -21.97 4.78
CA GLU A 166 14.64 -23.41 4.54
C GLU A 166 13.72 -23.83 3.38
#